data_fd05c37d216e084c8d3cc3abe6e04cd3
#
_entry.id   fd05c37d216e084c8d3cc3abe6e04cd3
#
_cell.length_a   1.000
_cell.length_b   1.000
_cell.length_c   1.000
_cell.angle_alpha   90.00
_cell.angle_beta   90.00
_cell.angle_gamma   90.00
#
_symmetry.space_group_name_H-M   'P 1'
#
loop_
_entity.id
_entity.type
_entity.pdbx_description
1 polymer ?
#
loop_
_entity_poly.entity_id
_entity_poly.type
_entity_poly.pdbx_seq_one_letter_code
_entity_poly.pdbx_strand_id
1 'polypeptide(L)'
;FVARAAGAFVQLPGCEPMSGGPPADRLEALCRGECYRPSAKRKPIVRIEVIRIQPQNKPDEPIATLVKDPWRTFPCPPSDAGCKVEFDDPEFTRDTTYYIRAIEEASPAVNGGGLRCDKSGKCKPCYGDYRVDFKDDCLAPVEERAWSSPIFVRKAP
;
A
#
# COMPACT_ATOMS: atom_id res chain seq x y z
N PHE A 1 -20.59 -7.48 -2.39
CA PHE A 1 -19.42 -7.15 -1.56
C PHE A 1 -19.34 -5.65 -1.33
N VAL A 2 -18.85 -5.27 -0.16
CA VAL A 2 -18.50 -3.89 0.18
C VAL A 2 -17.07 -3.89 0.70
N ALA A 3 -16.20 -3.11 0.09
CA ALA A 3 -14.83 -2.90 0.54
C ALA A 3 -14.63 -1.46 1.02
N ARG A 4 -13.95 -1.30 2.14
CA ARG A 4 -13.56 0.00 2.67
C ARG A 4 -12.10 -0.03 3.06
N ALA A 5 -11.38 1.05 2.73
CA ALA A 5 -9.99 1.23 3.10
C ALA A 5 -9.75 2.68 3.52
N ALA A 6 -8.92 2.87 4.52
CA ALA A 6 -8.42 4.18 4.92
C ALA A 6 -6.90 4.13 4.95
N GLY A 7 -6.26 5.18 4.46
CA GLY A 7 -4.82 5.26 4.42
C GLY A 7 -4.20 5.48 5.80
N ALA A 8 -2.90 5.27 5.89
CA ALA A 8 -2.12 5.55 7.08
C ALA A 8 -2.11 7.05 7.40
N PHE A 9 -1.93 7.40 8.66
CA PHE A 9 -1.72 8.80 9.02
C PHE A 9 -0.39 9.31 8.48
N VAL A 10 -0.41 10.49 7.89
CA VAL A 10 0.82 11.19 7.49
C VAL A 10 1.66 11.43 8.73
N GLN A 11 2.90 10.97 8.69
CA GLN A 11 3.83 11.12 9.81
C GLN A 11 4.49 12.50 9.73
N LEU A 12 4.48 13.24 10.84
CA LEU A 12 5.17 14.49 11.01
C LEU A 12 6.47 14.27 11.77
N PRO A 13 7.56 14.96 11.43
CA PRO A 13 8.79 14.87 12.20
C PRO A 13 8.61 15.46 13.61
N GLY A 14 9.40 14.96 14.54
CA GLY A 14 9.43 15.41 15.93
C GLY A 14 8.55 14.58 16.86
N CYS A 15 8.81 14.72 18.16
CA CYS A 15 8.08 14.04 19.21
C CYS A 15 6.90 14.89 19.69
N GLU A 16 5.79 14.26 20.06
CA GLU A 16 4.74 14.99 20.77
C GLU A 16 5.23 15.43 22.15
N PRO A 17 4.95 16.69 22.53
CA PRO A 17 5.18 17.12 23.91
C PRO A 17 4.34 16.24 24.86
N MET A 18 4.99 15.47 25.70
CA MET A 18 4.30 14.67 26.72
C MET A 18 3.99 15.57 27.90
N SER A 19 2.72 15.59 28.33
CA SER A 19 2.34 16.26 29.58
C SER A 19 3.11 15.64 30.76
N GLY A 20 3.96 16.45 31.44
CA GLY A 20 4.85 15.96 32.49
C GLY A 20 6.12 15.27 32.02
N GLY A 21 6.40 15.25 30.71
CA GLY A 21 7.62 14.70 30.13
C GLY A 21 8.79 15.69 30.10
N PRO A 22 9.95 15.26 29.54
CA PRO A 22 11.11 16.13 29.41
C PRO A 22 10.82 17.32 28.49
N PRO A 23 11.54 18.45 28.63
CA PRO A 23 11.40 19.59 27.72
C PRO A 23 11.58 19.21 26.24
N ALA A 24 10.96 19.97 25.34
CA ALA A 24 10.93 19.65 23.90
C ALA A 24 12.33 19.56 23.27
N ASP A 25 13.26 20.45 23.68
CA ASP A 25 14.66 20.46 23.27
C ASP A 25 15.41 19.17 23.68
N ARG A 26 15.10 18.67 24.87
CA ARG A 26 15.68 17.41 25.36
C ARG A 26 15.08 16.21 24.62
N LEU A 27 13.79 16.23 24.32
CA LEU A 27 13.14 15.19 23.51
C LEU A 27 13.74 15.16 22.09
N GLU A 28 13.92 16.30 21.46
CA GLU A 28 14.54 16.42 20.16
C GLU A 28 15.97 15.90 20.14
N ALA A 29 16.77 16.23 21.15
CA ALA A 29 18.12 15.71 21.30
C ALA A 29 18.16 14.19 21.52
N LEU A 30 17.21 13.61 22.25
CA LEU A 30 17.09 12.17 22.48
C LEU A 30 16.63 11.43 21.21
N CYS A 31 15.71 12.03 20.46
CA CYS A 31 15.17 11.46 19.23
C CYS A 31 16.13 11.51 18.04
N ARG A 32 17.15 12.37 18.07
CA ARG A 32 18.16 12.53 17.00
C ARG A 32 17.55 12.67 15.59
N GLY A 33 16.38 13.29 15.47
CA GLY A 33 15.65 13.41 14.21
C GLY A 33 14.91 12.13 13.76
N GLU A 34 14.92 11.06 14.55
CA GLU A 34 14.27 9.79 14.21
C GLU A 34 12.84 9.67 14.76
N CYS A 35 12.37 10.66 15.51
CA CYS A 35 11.02 10.66 16.04
C CYS A 35 10.01 11.16 14.99
N TYR A 36 8.90 10.43 14.88
CA TYR A 36 7.77 10.79 14.06
C TYR A 36 6.48 10.64 14.86
N ARG A 37 5.50 11.47 14.56
CA ARG A 37 4.16 11.43 15.16
C ARG A 37 3.07 11.45 14.09
N PRO A 38 1.92 10.79 14.30
CA PRO A 38 0.83 10.84 13.35
C PRO A 38 0.19 12.24 13.34
N SER A 39 -0.08 12.74 12.14
CA SER A 39 -0.93 13.91 11.95
C SER A 39 -2.41 13.53 12.00
N ALA A 40 -3.30 14.53 11.94
CA ALA A 40 -4.73 14.28 11.75
C ALA A 40 -5.09 13.90 10.29
N LYS A 41 -4.16 14.08 9.34
CA LYS A 41 -4.35 13.82 7.92
C LYS A 41 -3.94 12.41 7.54
N ARG A 42 -4.72 11.75 6.70
CA ARG A 42 -4.39 10.43 6.14
C ARG A 42 -3.82 10.53 4.74
N LYS A 43 -3.00 9.56 4.36
CA LYS A 43 -2.61 9.36 2.97
C LYS A 43 -3.83 8.91 2.16
N PRO A 44 -4.04 9.44 0.94
CA PRO A 44 -5.15 9.01 0.10
C PRO A 44 -5.00 7.55 -0.34
N ILE A 45 -6.11 6.82 -0.35
CA ILE A 45 -6.21 5.56 -1.10
C ILE A 45 -6.49 5.94 -2.55
N VAL A 46 -5.63 5.54 -3.48
CA VAL A 46 -5.78 5.88 -4.90
C VAL A 46 -6.57 4.84 -5.68
N ARG A 47 -6.58 3.58 -5.22
CA ARG A 47 -7.40 2.52 -5.81
C ARG A 47 -7.59 1.35 -4.85
N ILE A 48 -8.66 0.62 -5.08
CA ILE A 48 -8.91 -0.70 -4.48
C ILE A 48 -8.89 -1.73 -5.60
N GLU A 49 -8.11 -2.78 -5.43
CA GLU A 49 -8.00 -3.91 -6.33
C GLU A 49 -8.63 -5.13 -5.69
N VAL A 50 -9.41 -5.87 -6.46
CA VAL A 50 -10.01 -7.13 -6.05
C VAL A 50 -9.30 -8.26 -6.76
N ILE A 51 -8.82 -9.22 -6.00
CA ILE A 51 -8.21 -10.43 -6.52
C ILE A 51 -9.22 -11.57 -6.41
N ARG A 52 -9.34 -12.37 -7.48
CA ARG A 52 -10.24 -13.52 -7.56
C ARG A 52 -9.46 -14.78 -7.84
N ILE A 53 -9.65 -15.80 -7.00
CA ILE A 53 -9.00 -17.09 -7.12
C ILE A 53 -10.08 -18.16 -7.11
N GLN A 54 -10.07 -19.05 -8.11
CA GLN A 54 -10.99 -20.16 -8.25
C GLN A 54 -10.24 -21.49 -8.19
N PRO A 55 -10.77 -22.53 -7.54
CA PRO A 55 -10.16 -23.84 -7.55
C PRO A 55 -10.32 -24.50 -8.93
N GLN A 56 -9.41 -25.41 -9.26
CA GLN A 56 -9.56 -26.26 -10.43
C GLN A 56 -10.75 -27.22 -10.24
N ASN A 57 -11.59 -27.35 -11.26
CA ASN A 57 -12.62 -28.39 -11.33
C ASN A 57 -12.11 -29.66 -12.02
N LYS A 58 -11.01 -29.52 -12.78
CA LYS A 58 -10.35 -30.62 -13.49
C LYS A 58 -8.83 -30.45 -13.35
N PRO A 59 -8.05 -31.55 -13.29
CA PRO A 59 -6.58 -31.47 -13.09
C PRO A 59 -5.83 -30.72 -14.19
N ASP A 60 -6.39 -30.66 -15.41
CA ASP A 60 -5.81 -30.05 -16.60
C ASP A 60 -6.28 -28.59 -16.84
N GLU A 61 -7.14 -28.08 -15.97
CA GLU A 61 -7.63 -26.69 -16.10
C GLU A 61 -6.48 -25.69 -15.88
N PRO A 62 -6.22 -24.74 -16.81
CA PRO A 62 -5.08 -23.83 -16.72
C PRO A 62 -5.19 -22.90 -15.49
N ILE A 63 -4.27 -23.00 -14.55
CA ILE A 63 -4.25 -22.18 -13.30
C ILE A 63 -4.26 -20.69 -13.63
N ALA A 64 -3.53 -20.27 -14.65
CA ALA A 64 -3.46 -18.86 -15.06
C ALA A 64 -4.83 -18.23 -15.38
N THR A 65 -5.82 -19.03 -15.75
CA THR A 65 -7.18 -18.55 -16.01
C THR A 65 -8.02 -18.42 -14.73
N LEU A 66 -7.61 -19.13 -13.67
CA LEU A 66 -8.32 -19.23 -12.40
C LEU A 66 -7.86 -18.18 -11.37
N VAL A 67 -6.66 -17.65 -11.55
CA VAL A 67 -6.11 -16.58 -10.69
C VAL A 67 -6.11 -15.29 -11.48
N LYS A 68 -6.93 -14.33 -11.04
CA LYS A 68 -7.01 -13.00 -11.63
C LYS A 68 -6.52 -11.97 -10.61
N ASP A 69 -5.33 -11.40 -10.87
CA ASP A 69 -4.68 -10.42 -10.01
C ASP A 69 -4.23 -9.19 -10.83
N PRO A 70 -4.96 -8.07 -10.78
CA PRO A 70 -6.30 -7.94 -10.22
C PRO A 70 -7.41 -8.47 -11.15
N TRP A 71 -8.51 -8.92 -10.58
CA TRP A 71 -9.75 -9.20 -11.34
C TRP A 71 -10.49 -7.91 -11.65
N ARG A 72 -10.59 -6.99 -10.67
CA ARG A 72 -11.18 -5.65 -10.84
C ARG A 72 -10.34 -4.61 -10.13
N THR A 73 -10.34 -3.41 -10.70
CA THR A 73 -9.69 -2.22 -10.12
C THR A 73 -10.70 -1.09 -10.04
N PHE A 74 -10.81 -0.47 -8.88
CA PHE A 74 -11.69 0.64 -8.60
C PHE A 74 -10.84 1.85 -8.23
N PRO A 75 -10.82 2.92 -9.06
CA PRO A 75 -10.16 4.16 -8.71
C PRO A 75 -10.88 4.82 -7.53
N CYS A 76 -10.12 5.43 -6.63
CA CYS A 76 -10.60 6.14 -5.47
C CYS A 76 -10.31 7.63 -5.60
N PRO A 77 -11.30 8.52 -5.49
CA PRO A 77 -11.04 9.93 -5.37
C PRO A 77 -10.29 10.22 -4.06
N PRO A 78 -9.34 11.17 -4.05
CA PRO A 78 -8.61 11.52 -2.84
C PRO A 78 -9.56 11.94 -1.71
N SER A 79 -9.40 11.31 -0.53
CA SER A 79 -10.24 11.57 0.64
C SER A 79 -9.56 11.12 1.92
N ASP A 80 -9.57 11.97 2.95
CA ASP A 80 -9.10 11.61 4.29
C ASP A 80 -10.01 10.58 4.97
N ALA A 81 -11.27 10.45 4.52
CA ALA A 81 -12.19 9.41 5.00
C ALA A 81 -11.89 8.03 4.40
N GLY A 82 -10.94 7.95 3.46
CA GLY A 82 -10.61 6.74 2.73
C GLY A 82 -11.51 6.50 1.52
N CYS A 83 -11.59 5.24 1.09
CA CYS A 83 -12.31 4.82 -0.10
C CYS A 83 -13.29 3.70 0.24
N LYS A 84 -14.48 3.78 -0.33
CA LYS A 84 -15.51 2.73 -0.27
C LYS A 84 -15.89 2.34 -1.69
N VAL A 85 -15.90 1.04 -1.97
CA VAL A 85 -16.36 0.48 -3.24
C VAL A 85 -17.36 -0.64 -2.98
N GLU A 86 -18.29 -0.81 -3.91
CA GLU A 86 -19.27 -1.89 -3.90
C GLU A 86 -19.18 -2.64 -5.21
N PHE A 87 -19.27 -3.96 -5.16
CA PHE A 87 -19.22 -4.80 -6.34
C PHE A 87 -19.88 -6.15 -6.11
N ASP A 88 -20.29 -6.79 -7.18
CA ASP A 88 -20.78 -8.15 -7.25
C ASP A 88 -19.96 -8.96 -8.27
N ASP A 89 -20.05 -10.27 -8.22
CA ASP A 89 -19.50 -11.15 -9.25
C ASP A 89 -20.61 -11.84 -10.01
N PRO A 90 -21.02 -11.30 -11.18
CA PRO A 90 -22.05 -11.92 -12.01
C PRO A 90 -21.59 -13.22 -12.66
N GLU A 91 -20.27 -13.48 -12.68
CA GLU A 91 -19.67 -14.71 -13.23
C GLU A 91 -19.41 -15.78 -12.14
N PHE A 92 -20.00 -15.62 -10.97
CA PHE A 92 -19.84 -16.59 -9.87
C PHE A 92 -20.53 -17.91 -10.22
N THR A 93 -19.75 -18.91 -10.62
CA THR A 93 -20.22 -20.23 -11.05
C THR A 93 -19.64 -21.39 -10.26
N ARG A 94 -18.63 -21.16 -9.46
CA ARG A 94 -17.93 -22.14 -8.60
C ARG A 94 -17.44 -21.50 -7.32
N ASP A 95 -16.98 -22.32 -6.38
CA ASP A 95 -16.30 -21.85 -5.19
C ASP A 95 -15.22 -20.84 -5.56
N THR A 96 -15.12 -19.76 -4.83
CA THR A 96 -14.23 -18.66 -5.18
C THR A 96 -13.68 -17.99 -3.93
N THR A 97 -12.43 -17.66 -3.95
CA THR A 97 -11.78 -16.85 -2.91
C THR A 97 -11.54 -15.45 -3.43
N TYR A 98 -11.92 -14.47 -2.64
CA TYR A 98 -11.66 -13.07 -2.91
C TYR A 98 -10.79 -12.48 -1.83
N TYR A 99 -9.89 -11.57 -2.18
CA TYR A 99 -9.28 -10.64 -1.24
C TYR A 99 -9.10 -9.27 -1.88
N ILE A 100 -8.95 -8.27 -1.03
CA ILE A 100 -8.86 -6.88 -1.42
C ILE A 100 -7.44 -6.39 -1.20
N ARG A 101 -6.95 -5.60 -2.12
CA ARG A 101 -5.71 -4.85 -1.99
C ARG A 101 -6.02 -3.36 -2.13
N ALA A 102 -5.77 -2.59 -1.07
CA ALA A 102 -5.86 -1.14 -1.08
C ALA A 102 -4.48 -0.55 -1.32
N ILE A 103 -4.40 0.45 -2.20
CA ILE A 103 -3.16 1.07 -2.62
C ILE A 103 -3.20 2.55 -2.22
N GLU A 104 -2.20 3.00 -1.47
CA GLU A 104 -2.01 4.40 -1.13
C GLU A 104 -1.34 5.18 -2.27
N GLU A 105 -1.48 6.49 -2.25
CA GLU A 105 -0.69 7.38 -3.10
C GLU A 105 0.81 7.12 -2.89
N ALA A 106 1.55 7.09 -4.00
CA ALA A 106 2.99 6.84 -3.95
C ALA A 106 3.69 7.90 -3.10
N SER A 107 4.52 7.45 -2.18
CA SER A 107 5.34 8.31 -1.33
C SER A 107 6.81 7.91 -1.41
N PRO A 108 7.75 8.85 -1.18
CA PRO A 108 9.16 8.54 -1.19
C PRO A 108 9.50 7.48 -0.14
N ALA A 109 10.16 6.41 -0.55
CA ALA A 109 10.69 5.38 0.32
C ALA A 109 12.15 5.12 0.02
N VAL A 110 12.94 4.87 1.06
CA VAL A 110 14.36 4.55 0.92
C VAL A 110 14.51 3.23 0.15
N ASN A 111 15.39 3.23 -0.84
CA ASN A 111 15.62 2.08 -1.72
C ASN A 111 14.36 1.53 -2.40
N GLY A 112 13.37 2.36 -2.62
CA GLY A 112 12.15 1.98 -3.34
C GLY A 112 12.47 1.40 -4.71
N GLY A 113 12.33 0.08 -4.86
CA GLY A 113 12.69 -0.66 -6.07
C GLY A 113 14.20 -0.80 -6.33
N GLY A 114 15.08 -0.28 -5.47
CA GLY A 114 16.54 -0.35 -5.64
C GLY A 114 17.07 0.42 -6.86
N LEU A 115 16.26 1.26 -7.48
CA LEU A 115 16.59 1.99 -8.69
C LEU A 115 16.33 3.49 -8.54
N ARG A 116 17.22 4.29 -9.12
CA ARG A 116 17.02 5.72 -9.33
C ARG A 116 16.90 6.00 -10.82
N CYS A 117 15.79 6.57 -11.23
CA CYS A 117 15.54 6.91 -12.63
C CYS A 117 15.57 8.42 -12.83
N ASP A 118 16.21 8.88 -13.92
CA ASP A 118 16.18 10.27 -14.34
C ASP A 118 14.88 10.60 -15.11
N LYS A 119 14.72 11.87 -15.49
CA LYS A 119 13.54 12.35 -16.23
C LYS A 119 13.37 11.72 -17.61
N SER A 120 14.44 11.12 -18.17
CA SER A 120 14.40 10.40 -19.45
C SER A 120 13.99 8.93 -19.30
N GLY A 121 13.80 8.46 -18.06
CA GLY A 121 13.47 7.06 -17.75
C GLY A 121 14.70 6.14 -17.68
N LYS A 122 15.93 6.69 -17.77
CA LYS A 122 17.15 5.90 -17.60
C LYS A 122 17.38 5.65 -16.10
N CYS A 123 17.43 4.38 -15.73
CA CYS A 123 17.58 3.96 -14.34
C CYS A 123 18.99 3.44 -14.04
N LYS A 124 19.45 3.68 -12.83
CA LYS A 124 20.66 3.11 -12.25
C LYS A 124 20.37 2.55 -10.86
N PRO A 125 21.13 1.54 -10.38
CA PRO A 125 21.00 1.08 -9.01
C PRO A 125 21.32 2.19 -8.01
N CYS A 126 20.56 2.26 -6.93
CA CYS A 126 20.81 3.12 -5.78
C CYS A 126 21.08 2.26 -4.55
N TYR A 127 22.28 2.34 -4.02
CA TYR A 127 22.73 1.49 -2.90
C TYR A 127 22.74 2.21 -1.55
N GLY A 128 22.64 3.55 -1.55
CA GLY A 128 22.70 4.35 -0.33
C GLY A 128 24.04 4.29 0.41
N ASP A 129 25.14 4.00 -0.29
CA ASP A 129 26.47 3.91 0.29
C ASP A 129 27.53 4.60 -0.60
N TYR A 130 28.81 4.27 -0.40
CA TYR A 130 29.93 4.86 -1.15
C TYR A 130 29.85 4.70 -2.68
N ARG A 131 28.95 3.87 -3.21
CA ARG A 131 28.74 3.62 -4.64
C ARG A 131 27.80 4.64 -5.29
N VAL A 132 27.19 5.51 -4.53
CA VAL A 132 26.32 6.59 -5.00
C VAL A 132 26.80 7.94 -4.50
N ASP A 133 26.37 9.03 -5.13
CA ASP A 133 26.66 10.38 -4.67
C ASP A 133 26.07 10.59 -3.26
N PHE A 134 26.84 11.15 -2.34
CA PHE A 134 26.38 11.49 -0.98
C PHE A 134 25.14 12.39 -0.94
N LYS A 135 24.86 13.11 -2.03
CA LYS A 135 23.66 13.94 -2.18
C LYS A 135 22.45 13.15 -2.64
N ASP A 136 22.62 11.89 -3.03
CA ASP A 136 21.52 11.02 -3.43
C ASP A 136 20.93 10.35 -2.18
N ASP A 137 19.71 10.75 -1.83
CA ASP A 137 18.96 10.20 -0.70
C ASP A 137 18.42 8.78 -0.96
N CYS A 138 18.59 8.25 -2.15
CA CYS A 138 18.03 6.97 -2.61
C CYS A 138 16.52 6.83 -2.41
N LEU A 139 15.79 7.94 -2.33
CA LEU A 139 14.34 7.91 -2.25
C LEU A 139 13.73 7.67 -3.63
N ALA A 140 12.78 6.76 -3.69
CA ALA A 140 11.97 6.53 -4.89
C ALA A 140 10.48 6.44 -4.51
N PRO A 141 9.56 6.83 -5.39
CA PRO A 141 8.15 6.72 -5.11
C PRO A 141 7.74 5.24 -5.04
N VAL A 142 7.09 4.87 -3.95
CA VAL A 142 6.55 3.53 -3.71
C VAL A 142 5.10 3.64 -3.27
N GLU A 143 4.24 2.82 -3.86
CA GLU A 143 2.85 2.67 -3.45
C GLU A 143 2.77 1.69 -2.28
N GLU A 144 2.40 2.17 -1.11
CA GLU A 144 2.14 1.32 0.04
C GLU A 144 0.84 0.54 -0.16
N ARG A 145 0.78 -0.66 0.40
CA ARG A 145 -0.31 -1.61 0.17
C ARG A 145 -0.79 -2.24 1.45
N ALA A 146 -2.11 -2.43 1.52
CA ALA A 146 -2.74 -3.22 2.56
C ALA A 146 -3.60 -4.32 1.93
N TRP A 147 -3.64 -5.50 2.56
CA TRP A 147 -4.44 -6.64 2.13
C TRP A 147 -5.50 -6.97 3.16
N SER A 148 -6.69 -7.36 2.70
CA SER A 148 -7.69 -7.96 3.56
C SER A 148 -7.36 -9.43 3.83
N SER A 149 -8.03 -10.02 4.83
CA SER A 149 -8.15 -11.47 4.90
C SER A 149 -8.89 -12.02 3.68
N PRO A 150 -8.61 -13.27 3.25
CA PRO A 150 -9.35 -13.91 2.18
C PRO A 150 -10.82 -14.18 2.62
N ILE A 151 -11.73 -14.05 1.68
CA ILE A 151 -13.15 -14.34 1.81
C ILE A 151 -13.46 -15.55 0.93
N PHE A 152 -13.83 -16.65 1.54
CA PHE A 152 -14.19 -17.88 0.85
C PHE A 152 -15.71 -17.90 0.61
N VAL A 153 -16.10 -17.94 -0.65
CA VAL A 153 -17.51 -18.02 -1.05
C VAL A 153 -17.74 -19.38 -1.71
N ARG A 154 -18.65 -20.14 -1.13
CA ARG A 154 -19.03 -21.45 -1.68
C ARG A 154 -20.26 -21.33 -2.56
N LYS A 155 -20.25 -22.02 -3.67
CA LYS A 155 -21.43 -22.19 -4.50
C LYS A 155 -22.39 -23.14 -3.76
N ALA A 156 -23.63 -22.72 -3.62
CA ALA A 156 -24.66 -23.63 -3.13
C ALA A 156 -24.82 -24.83 -4.10
N PRO A 157 -25.09 -26.02 -3.57
CA PRO A 157 -25.31 -27.23 -4.37
C PRO A 157 -26.52 -27.10 -5.29
#